data_b94809a7724b08bf80825db96887a79f
#
_entry.id   b94809a7724b08bf80825db96887a79f
#
_cell.length_a   1.000
_cell.length_b   1.000
_cell.length_c   1.000
_cell.angle_alpha   90.00
_cell.angle_beta   90.00
_cell.angle_gamma   90.00
#
_symmetry.space_group_name_H-M   'P 1'
#
loop_
_entity.id
_entity.type
_entity.pdbx_description
1 polymer ?
#
loop_
_entity_poly.entity_id
_entity_poly.type
_entity_poly.pdbx_seq_one_letter_code
_entity_poly.pdbx_strand_id
1 'polypeptide(L)'
;LVCRHSQCDLHTTTNILETELAARCSEPFQPAVYDENGKLISAATAKCCTSDITLAEFKSLKGKMDAFDPSATTVSDFMKGTAEWRTDLYASRGTLLTHKESIRLFNKLGVKMTPELKSPDVPMPFNGFSQQDYAQKLIDEYKQAGIPASKVWAQSFDIKDVLYWIQNEPKFGTQAVYLDGRY
;
A
#
# COMPACT_ATOMS: atom_id res chain seq x y z
N LEU A 1 3.82 -10.45 -2.25
CA LEU A 1 3.28 -9.08 -2.35
C LEU A 1 2.20 -8.86 -1.31
N VAL A 2 1.96 -7.61 -0.91
CA VAL A 2 0.91 -7.20 0.02
C VAL A 2 0.01 -6.14 -0.64
N CYS A 3 -1.24 -6.07 -0.19
CA CYS A 3 -2.22 -5.12 -0.72
C CYS A 3 -2.09 -3.79 0.04
N ARG A 4 -1.64 -2.74 -0.65
CA ARG A 4 -1.46 -1.39 -0.09
C ARG A 4 -1.85 -0.33 -1.12
N HIS A 5 -2.13 0.88 -0.64
CA HIS A 5 -2.28 2.06 -1.49
C HIS A 5 -0.92 2.54 -1.99
N SER A 6 0.08 2.60 -1.11
CA SER A 6 1.48 2.85 -1.46
C SER A 6 2.42 2.01 -0.59
N GLN A 7 3.72 2.02 -0.90
CA GLN A 7 4.72 1.32 -0.08
C GLN A 7 4.86 1.95 1.30
N CYS A 8 4.77 3.27 1.41
CA CYS A 8 5.07 4.04 2.61
C CYS A 8 3.82 4.72 3.20
N ASP A 9 2.72 4.00 3.36
CA ASP A 9 1.46 4.48 3.92
C ASP A 9 1.04 3.79 5.23
N LEU A 10 1.90 2.95 5.82
CA LEU A 10 1.52 2.18 7.00
C LEU A 10 1.15 3.05 8.21
N HIS A 11 1.74 4.26 8.33
CA HIS A 11 1.47 5.21 9.40
C HIS A 11 0.08 5.87 9.31
N THR A 12 -0.53 5.92 8.12
CA THR A 12 -1.86 6.51 7.93
C THR A 12 -2.97 5.46 7.75
N THR A 13 -2.59 4.24 7.40
CA THR A 13 -3.52 3.19 6.98
C THR A 13 -3.53 1.96 7.89
N THR A 14 -2.69 1.95 8.93
CA THR A 14 -2.62 0.89 9.94
C THR A 14 -2.42 1.47 11.34
N ASN A 15 -2.48 0.61 12.35
CA ASN A 15 -2.17 0.98 13.74
C ASN A 15 -0.67 0.90 14.08
N ILE A 16 0.24 0.92 13.13
CA ILE A 16 1.68 0.68 13.35
C ILE A 16 2.28 1.64 14.40
N LEU A 17 1.88 2.91 14.38
CA LEU A 17 2.39 3.93 15.34
C LEU A 17 1.96 3.67 16.79
N GLU A 18 0.93 2.85 17.01
CA GLU A 18 0.44 2.45 18.34
C GLU A 18 1.04 1.12 18.81
N THR A 19 2.01 0.56 18.07
CA THR A 19 2.66 -0.71 18.36
C THR A 19 4.16 -0.53 18.55
N GLU A 20 4.84 -1.58 19.02
CA GLU A 20 6.31 -1.62 19.12
C GLU A 20 6.99 -1.46 17.75
N LEU A 21 6.27 -1.75 16.65
CA LEU A 21 6.79 -1.59 15.30
C LEU A 21 6.95 -0.12 14.88
N ALA A 22 6.42 0.84 15.62
CA ALA A 22 6.66 2.27 15.40
C ALA A 22 8.15 2.62 15.36
N ALA A 23 8.97 1.92 16.17
CA ALA A 23 10.42 2.08 16.19
C ALA A 23 11.13 1.60 14.90
N ARG A 24 10.44 0.87 14.04
CA ARG A 24 10.94 0.36 12.74
C ARG A 24 10.67 1.32 11.59
N CYS A 25 9.80 2.32 11.78
CA CYS A 25 9.45 3.29 10.74
C CYS A 25 10.68 4.05 10.24
N SER A 26 10.77 4.26 8.92
CA SER A 26 11.85 5.03 8.28
C SER A 26 11.97 6.44 8.87
N GLU A 27 10.82 7.06 9.22
CA GLU A 27 10.75 8.31 9.95
C GLU A 27 9.77 8.12 11.13
N PRO A 28 10.25 8.24 12.38
CA PRO A 28 9.39 8.15 13.55
C PRO A 28 8.41 9.33 13.59
N PHE A 29 7.30 9.16 14.33
CA PHE A 29 6.33 10.25 14.52
C PHE A 29 7.00 11.51 15.06
N GLN A 30 6.75 12.63 14.38
CA GLN A 30 7.11 13.98 14.80
C GLN A 30 5.83 14.76 15.06
N PRO A 31 5.65 15.34 16.26
CA PRO A 31 4.47 16.11 16.56
C PRO A 31 4.41 17.43 15.77
N ALA A 32 3.21 17.94 15.59
CA ALA A 32 3.01 19.30 15.09
C ALA A 32 3.67 20.33 16.00
N VAL A 33 4.25 21.36 15.40
CA VAL A 33 4.90 22.47 16.13
C VAL A 33 4.09 23.73 15.93
N TYR A 34 3.85 24.44 17.03
CA TYR A 34 3.11 25.70 17.06
C TYR A 34 3.99 26.85 17.59
N ASP A 35 3.73 28.05 17.14
CA ASP A 35 4.32 29.25 17.71
C ASP A 35 3.63 29.65 19.05
N GLU A 36 4.15 30.69 19.68
CA GLU A 36 3.62 31.22 20.95
C GLU A 36 2.16 31.74 20.85
N ASN A 37 1.68 32.01 19.64
CA ASN A 37 0.31 32.46 19.35
C ASN A 37 -0.62 31.30 18.97
N GLY A 38 -0.14 30.06 19.00
CA GLY A 38 -0.91 28.87 18.63
C GLY A 38 -1.05 28.64 17.11
N LYS A 39 -0.26 29.35 16.27
CA LYS A 39 -0.25 29.11 14.82
C LYS A 39 0.65 27.93 14.47
N LEU A 40 0.16 27.03 13.64
CA LEU A 40 0.91 25.87 13.15
C LEU A 40 2.15 26.31 12.35
N ILE A 41 3.34 25.92 12.81
CA ILE A 41 4.63 26.12 12.14
C ILE A 41 4.97 24.93 11.26
N SER A 42 4.85 23.70 11.79
CA SER A 42 5.08 22.47 11.05
C SER A 42 4.02 21.43 11.39
N ALA A 43 3.55 20.73 10.38
CA ALA A 43 2.61 19.64 10.53
C ALA A 43 3.24 18.41 11.20
N ALA A 44 2.40 17.61 11.87
CA ALA A 44 2.80 16.31 12.34
C ALA A 44 3.13 15.39 11.15
N THR A 45 4.19 14.59 11.28
CA THR A 45 4.66 13.67 10.23
C THR A 45 5.07 12.32 10.80
N ALA A 46 5.01 11.31 9.95
CA ALA A 46 5.63 10.00 10.16
C ALA A 46 5.82 9.34 8.78
N LYS A 47 6.72 8.36 8.67
CA LYS A 47 6.85 7.55 7.46
C LYS A 47 7.18 6.11 7.84
N CYS A 48 6.24 5.20 7.55
CA CYS A 48 6.40 3.78 7.82
C CYS A 48 6.09 3.01 6.53
N CYS A 49 7.07 2.24 6.08
CA CYS A 49 7.03 1.56 4.80
C CYS A 49 6.91 0.04 4.97
N THR A 50 6.37 -0.65 3.98
CA THR A 50 6.36 -2.13 3.96
C THR A 50 7.77 -2.72 3.88
N SER A 51 8.75 -1.95 3.41
CA SER A 51 10.18 -2.31 3.44
C SER A 51 10.82 -2.28 4.83
N ASP A 52 10.19 -1.61 5.79
CA ASP A 52 10.72 -1.46 7.16
C ASP A 52 10.44 -2.68 8.03
N ILE A 53 9.49 -3.52 7.65
CA ILE A 53 8.97 -4.63 8.43
C ILE A 53 8.86 -5.93 7.63
N THR A 54 8.83 -7.05 8.33
CA THR A 54 8.61 -8.36 7.73
C THR A 54 7.13 -8.59 7.40
N LEU A 55 6.85 -9.62 6.58
CA LEU A 55 5.47 -10.03 6.29
C LEU A 55 4.70 -10.45 7.55
N ALA A 56 5.35 -11.12 8.49
CA ALA A 56 4.72 -11.53 9.75
C ALA A 56 4.33 -10.32 10.60
N GLU A 57 5.21 -9.33 10.72
CA GLU A 57 4.93 -8.06 11.40
C GLU A 57 3.81 -7.29 10.69
N PHE A 58 3.83 -7.20 9.35
CA PHE A 58 2.74 -6.60 8.58
C PHE A 58 1.38 -7.25 8.89
N LYS A 59 1.33 -8.58 8.96
CA LYS A 59 0.10 -9.34 9.25
C LYS A 59 -0.38 -9.19 10.69
N SER A 60 0.47 -8.75 11.62
CA SER A 60 0.06 -8.47 13.01
C SER A 60 -0.65 -7.12 13.17
N LEU A 61 -0.50 -6.21 12.19
CA LEU A 61 -1.13 -4.90 12.22
C LEU A 61 -2.63 -5.00 11.89
N LYS A 62 -3.36 -3.96 12.30
CA LYS A 62 -4.76 -3.74 11.92
C LYS A 62 -4.84 -2.62 10.91
N GLY A 63 -5.59 -2.83 9.84
CA GLY A 63 -5.89 -1.78 8.87
C GLY A 63 -6.84 -0.76 9.46
N LYS A 64 -6.64 0.51 9.12
CA LYS A 64 -7.56 1.61 9.41
C LYS A 64 -7.84 2.39 8.13
N MET A 65 -8.84 3.25 8.16
CA MET A 65 -9.06 4.19 7.06
C MET A 65 -7.82 5.07 6.90
N ASP A 66 -7.45 5.32 5.65
CA ASP A 66 -6.35 6.23 5.31
C ASP A 66 -6.72 7.65 5.72
N ALA A 67 -6.19 8.06 6.84
CA ALA A 67 -6.38 9.39 7.41
C ALA A 67 -5.37 9.64 8.52
N PHE A 68 -5.00 10.91 8.71
CA PHE A 68 -4.19 11.39 9.83
C PHE A 68 -4.53 12.85 10.12
N ASP A 69 -4.27 13.29 11.34
CA ASP A 69 -4.41 14.69 11.72
C ASP A 69 -3.04 15.40 11.64
N PRO A 70 -2.82 16.29 10.67
CA PRO A 70 -1.56 17.02 10.52
C PRO A 70 -1.32 18.04 11.65
N SER A 71 -2.32 18.35 12.46
CA SER A 71 -2.22 19.26 13.59
C SER A 71 -1.91 18.57 14.92
N ALA A 72 -1.79 17.23 14.90
CA ALA A 72 -1.65 16.43 16.11
C ALA A 72 -0.31 16.63 16.83
N THR A 73 -0.34 16.69 18.15
CA THR A 73 0.84 16.70 19.01
C THR A 73 1.10 15.34 19.67
N THR A 74 0.18 14.39 19.52
CA THR A 74 0.31 13.01 20.01
C THR A 74 0.03 12.00 18.91
N VAL A 75 0.58 10.78 19.04
CA VAL A 75 0.28 9.65 18.14
C VAL A 75 -1.21 9.35 18.11
N SER A 76 -1.85 9.34 19.29
CA SER A 76 -3.29 9.04 19.41
C SER A 76 -4.16 10.00 18.59
N ASP A 77 -3.83 11.29 18.61
CA ASP A 77 -4.59 12.28 17.84
C ASP A 77 -4.24 12.21 16.36
N PHE A 78 -2.96 12.01 16.02
CA PHE A 78 -2.54 11.78 14.63
C PHE A 78 -3.31 10.65 13.97
N MET A 79 -3.53 9.56 14.67
CA MET A 79 -4.24 8.38 14.17
C MET A 79 -5.75 8.59 14.00
N LYS A 80 -6.35 9.63 14.59
CA LYS A 80 -7.81 9.89 14.55
C LYS A 80 -8.27 10.80 13.41
N GLY A 81 -7.43 11.11 12.46
CA GLY A 81 -7.70 12.10 11.41
C GLY A 81 -8.78 11.72 10.38
N THR A 82 -9.68 10.77 10.67
CA THR A 82 -10.79 10.43 9.77
C THR A 82 -11.68 11.64 9.54
N ALA A 83 -11.91 12.00 8.28
CA ALA A 83 -12.73 13.14 7.91
C ALA A 83 -14.18 12.98 8.41
N GLU A 84 -14.81 14.07 8.87
CA GLU A 84 -16.16 14.07 9.46
C GLU A 84 -17.25 13.53 8.51
N TRP A 85 -17.06 13.66 7.19
CA TRP A 85 -17.97 13.14 6.17
C TRP A 85 -17.82 11.65 5.88
N ARG A 86 -16.84 10.97 6.50
CA ARG A 86 -16.63 9.53 6.41
C ARG A 86 -17.15 8.83 7.66
N THR A 87 -17.67 7.61 7.48
CA THR A 87 -17.89 6.72 8.62
C THR A 87 -16.57 6.16 9.13
N ASP A 88 -16.38 6.15 10.44
CA ASP A 88 -15.27 5.50 11.12
C ASP A 88 -15.65 4.14 11.77
N LEU A 89 -16.89 3.66 11.53
CA LEU A 89 -17.47 2.48 12.15
C LEU A 89 -16.55 1.24 12.13
N TYR A 90 -15.74 1.09 11.09
CA TYR A 90 -14.72 0.03 10.96
C TYR A 90 -13.33 0.60 10.73
N ALA A 91 -13.11 1.85 11.10
CA ALA A 91 -11.92 2.62 10.73
C ALA A 91 -10.59 2.01 11.17
N SER A 92 -10.58 1.13 12.18
CA SER A 92 -9.36 0.53 12.75
C SER A 92 -9.46 -0.99 12.91
N ARG A 93 -10.30 -1.66 12.11
CA ARG A 93 -10.58 -3.11 12.22
C ARG A 93 -10.27 -3.88 10.93
N GLY A 94 -9.63 -3.26 9.97
CA GLY A 94 -9.32 -3.87 8.68
C GLY A 94 -8.32 -5.02 8.81
N THR A 95 -8.58 -6.11 8.07
CA THR A 95 -7.62 -7.20 7.92
C THR A 95 -6.68 -6.88 6.77
N LEU A 96 -5.38 -6.89 7.04
CA LEU A 96 -4.36 -6.70 6.01
C LEU A 96 -4.15 -8.00 5.23
N LEU A 97 -4.17 -7.89 3.90
CA LEU A 97 -4.08 -9.02 2.99
C LEU A 97 -2.76 -9.02 2.22
N THR A 98 -2.21 -10.22 2.01
CA THR A 98 -1.28 -10.45 0.92
C THR A 98 -2.03 -10.43 -0.41
N HIS A 99 -1.32 -10.20 -1.50
CA HIS A 99 -1.91 -10.29 -2.83
C HIS A 99 -2.47 -11.70 -3.12
N LYS A 100 -1.80 -12.77 -2.66
CA LYS A 100 -2.34 -14.14 -2.76
C LYS A 100 -3.67 -14.33 -2.01
N GLU A 101 -3.80 -13.74 -0.83
CA GLU A 101 -5.06 -13.79 -0.06
C GLU A 101 -6.17 -13.00 -0.74
N SER A 102 -5.86 -11.82 -1.30
CA SER A 102 -6.83 -11.02 -2.06
C SER A 102 -7.30 -11.75 -3.33
N ILE A 103 -6.40 -12.39 -4.06
CA ILE A 103 -6.75 -13.22 -5.23
C ILE A 103 -7.75 -14.30 -4.85
N ARG A 104 -7.51 -15.04 -3.75
CA ARG A 104 -8.43 -16.08 -3.26
C ARG A 104 -9.80 -15.52 -2.90
N LEU A 105 -9.82 -14.39 -2.19
CA LEU A 105 -11.05 -13.71 -1.81
C LEU A 105 -11.85 -13.28 -3.04
N PHE A 106 -11.24 -12.59 -3.98
CA PHE A 106 -11.90 -12.10 -5.18
C PHE A 106 -12.35 -13.23 -6.11
N ASN A 107 -11.58 -14.31 -6.20
CA ASN A 107 -12.01 -15.50 -6.93
C ASN A 107 -13.24 -16.15 -6.29
N LYS A 108 -13.28 -16.25 -4.95
CA LYS A 108 -14.46 -16.75 -4.22
C LYS A 108 -15.70 -15.88 -4.44
N LEU A 109 -15.51 -14.56 -4.58
CA LEU A 109 -16.59 -13.62 -4.88
C LEU A 109 -17.00 -13.64 -6.37
N GLY A 110 -16.26 -14.33 -7.23
CA GLY A 110 -16.55 -14.45 -8.66
C GLY A 110 -16.28 -13.17 -9.47
N VAL A 111 -15.55 -12.20 -8.92
CA VAL A 111 -15.28 -10.90 -9.57
C VAL A 111 -14.03 -10.94 -10.44
N LYS A 112 -13.92 -9.98 -11.37
CA LYS A 112 -12.70 -9.67 -12.12
C LYS A 112 -11.75 -8.84 -11.26
N MET A 113 -10.47 -8.79 -11.63
CA MET A 113 -9.41 -8.20 -10.81
C MET A 113 -8.58 -7.21 -11.61
N THR A 114 -8.32 -6.05 -11.01
CA THR A 114 -7.47 -5.03 -11.63
C THR A 114 -6.40 -4.57 -10.62
N PRO A 115 -5.35 -5.41 -10.44
CA PRO A 115 -4.26 -5.10 -9.54
C PRO A 115 -3.38 -4.00 -10.10
N GLU A 116 -3.04 -3.03 -9.28
CA GLU A 116 -2.02 -2.04 -9.62
C GLU A 116 -0.68 -2.44 -8.98
N LEU A 117 0.36 -2.56 -9.81
CA LEU A 117 1.74 -2.66 -9.34
C LEU A 117 2.22 -1.26 -8.96
N LYS A 118 2.27 -0.99 -7.67
CA LYS A 118 2.73 0.32 -7.16
C LYS A 118 4.23 0.48 -7.39
N SER A 119 4.63 1.68 -7.80
CA SER A 119 6.05 2.02 -7.90
C SER A 119 6.72 1.84 -6.54
N PRO A 120 7.89 1.18 -6.46
CA PRO A 120 8.64 1.07 -5.22
C PRO A 120 9.22 2.42 -4.81
N ASP A 121 9.18 2.71 -3.51
CA ASP A 121 9.83 3.87 -2.88
C ASP A 121 11.28 3.57 -2.43
N VAL A 122 11.77 2.38 -2.76
CA VAL A 122 13.16 1.96 -2.52
C VAL A 122 13.90 1.81 -3.86
N PRO A 123 15.22 2.04 -3.88
CA PRO A 123 16.00 1.75 -5.08
C PRO A 123 15.91 0.27 -5.47
N MET A 124 15.66 0.00 -6.74
CA MET A 124 15.65 -1.36 -7.28
C MET A 124 17.01 -1.68 -7.95
N PRO A 125 17.55 -2.93 -7.79
CA PRO A 125 16.98 -4.08 -7.09
C PRO A 125 17.00 -3.93 -5.57
N PHE A 126 15.90 -4.34 -4.92
CA PHE A 126 15.77 -4.33 -3.46
C PHE A 126 15.86 -5.77 -2.92
N ASN A 127 16.80 -6.03 -2.00
CA ASN A 127 17.06 -7.38 -1.45
C ASN A 127 17.21 -8.46 -2.56
N GLY A 128 17.88 -8.11 -3.66
CA GLY A 128 18.10 -8.98 -4.82
C GLY A 128 16.89 -9.10 -5.76
N PHE A 129 15.80 -8.40 -5.50
CA PHE A 129 14.58 -8.40 -6.32
C PHE A 129 14.61 -7.22 -7.29
N SER A 130 14.68 -7.48 -8.58
CA SER A 130 14.63 -6.45 -9.62
C SER A 130 13.20 -5.94 -9.85
N GLN A 131 13.05 -4.82 -10.57
CA GLN A 131 11.72 -4.34 -10.98
C GLN A 131 11.00 -5.36 -11.86
N GLN A 132 11.73 -6.07 -12.71
CA GLN A 132 11.16 -7.13 -13.55
C GLN A 132 10.68 -8.33 -12.73
N ASP A 133 11.44 -8.76 -11.72
CA ASP A 133 11.01 -9.80 -10.77
C ASP A 133 9.75 -9.39 -10.03
N TYR A 134 9.64 -8.10 -9.69
CA TYR A 134 8.48 -7.54 -9.02
C TYR A 134 7.25 -7.57 -9.93
N ALA A 135 7.39 -7.15 -11.19
CA ALA A 135 6.33 -7.21 -12.20
C ALA A 135 5.92 -8.66 -12.51
N GLN A 136 6.90 -9.58 -12.65
CA GLN A 136 6.65 -11.00 -12.88
C GLN A 136 5.91 -11.63 -11.70
N LYS A 137 6.31 -11.32 -10.47
CA LYS A 137 5.68 -11.90 -9.28
C LYS A 137 4.19 -11.59 -9.17
N LEU A 138 3.76 -10.42 -9.60
CA LEU A 138 2.34 -10.08 -9.64
C LEU A 138 1.56 -11.05 -10.52
N ILE A 139 2.07 -11.37 -11.72
CA ILE A 139 1.44 -12.30 -12.65
C ILE A 139 1.54 -13.75 -12.15
N ASP A 140 2.70 -14.13 -11.60
CA ASP A 140 2.91 -15.49 -11.10
C ASP A 140 1.93 -15.87 -9.97
N GLU A 141 1.55 -14.91 -9.12
CA GLU A 141 0.59 -15.17 -8.06
C GLU A 141 -0.82 -15.48 -8.63
N TYR A 142 -1.22 -14.88 -9.76
CA TYR A 142 -2.44 -15.24 -10.50
C TYR A 142 -2.33 -16.62 -11.16
N LYS A 143 -1.20 -16.90 -11.81
CA LYS A 143 -0.93 -18.21 -12.45
C LYS A 143 -0.97 -19.34 -11.42
N GLN A 144 -0.30 -19.15 -10.28
CA GLN A 144 -0.29 -20.11 -9.16
C GLN A 144 -1.68 -20.36 -8.57
N ALA A 145 -2.55 -19.35 -8.59
CA ALA A 145 -3.93 -19.46 -8.13
C ALA A 145 -4.89 -20.04 -9.21
N GLY A 146 -4.39 -20.36 -10.40
CA GLY A 146 -5.21 -20.87 -11.50
C GLY A 146 -6.19 -19.84 -12.08
N ILE A 147 -5.92 -18.55 -11.91
CA ILE A 147 -6.80 -17.48 -12.41
C ILE A 147 -6.52 -17.26 -13.91
N PRO A 148 -7.52 -17.38 -14.78
CA PRO A 148 -7.34 -17.12 -16.19
C PRO A 148 -7.03 -15.64 -16.45
N ALA A 149 -6.11 -15.37 -17.39
CA ALA A 149 -5.70 -14.02 -17.74
C ALA A 149 -6.89 -13.11 -18.12
N SER A 150 -7.94 -13.67 -18.74
CA SER A 150 -9.17 -12.95 -19.11
C SER A 150 -9.94 -12.32 -17.92
N LYS A 151 -9.57 -12.66 -16.68
CA LYS A 151 -10.14 -12.05 -15.46
C LYS A 151 -9.26 -10.98 -14.83
N VAL A 152 -8.08 -10.68 -15.41
CA VAL A 152 -7.08 -9.81 -14.77
C VAL A 152 -6.65 -8.69 -15.71
N TRP A 153 -6.78 -7.47 -15.25
CA TRP A 153 -6.27 -6.24 -15.86
C TRP A 153 -5.15 -5.68 -14.98
N ALA A 154 -3.93 -6.17 -15.16
CA ALA A 154 -2.77 -5.65 -14.46
C ALA A 154 -2.48 -4.23 -14.91
N GLN A 155 -2.25 -3.32 -13.96
CA GLN A 155 -2.02 -1.91 -14.25
C GLN A 155 -0.79 -1.36 -13.53
N SER A 156 -0.14 -0.38 -14.13
CA SER A 156 0.99 0.34 -13.53
C SER A 156 1.10 1.76 -14.09
N PHE A 157 1.61 2.70 -13.27
CA PHE A 157 2.08 4.00 -13.73
C PHE A 157 3.48 3.93 -14.38
N ASP A 158 4.23 2.84 -14.18
CA ASP A 158 5.48 2.61 -14.92
C ASP A 158 5.19 1.87 -16.23
N ILE A 159 5.38 2.56 -17.34
CA ILE A 159 5.22 1.98 -18.67
C ILE A 159 6.12 0.76 -18.90
N LYS A 160 7.26 0.66 -18.21
CA LYS A 160 8.17 -0.48 -18.34
C LYS A 160 7.56 -1.76 -17.80
N ASP A 161 6.75 -1.70 -16.74
CA ASP A 161 6.03 -2.85 -16.19
C ASP A 161 5.00 -3.35 -17.22
N VAL A 162 4.25 -2.43 -17.82
CA VAL A 162 3.24 -2.77 -18.85
C VAL A 162 3.89 -3.41 -20.07
N LEU A 163 4.99 -2.84 -20.55
CA LEU A 163 5.76 -3.40 -21.68
C LEU A 163 6.34 -4.77 -21.33
N TYR A 164 6.83 -4.95 -20.08
CA TYR A 164 7.30 -6.23 -19.60
C TYR A 164 6.21 -7.31 -19.70
N TRP A 165 5.00 -7.03 -19.23
CA TRP A 165 3.88 -7.98 -19.30
C TRP A 165 3.48 -8.28 -20.74
N ILE A 166 3.44 -7.28 -21.63
CA ILE A 166 3.14 -7.47 -23.05
C ILE A 166 4.16 -8.43 -23.70
N GLN A 167 5.44 -8.28 -23.39
CA GLN A 167 6.51 -9.05 -24.00
C GLN A 167 6.67 -10.45 -23.39
N ASN A 168 6.56 -10.58 -22.06
CA ASN A 168 6.92 -11.80 -21.33
C ASN A 168 5.71 -12.62 -20.87
N GLU A 169 4.56 -11.98 -20.71
CA GLU A 169 3.29 -12.60 -20.28
C GLU A 169 2.13 -12.23 -21.23
N PRO A 170 2.21 -12.57 -22.51
CA PRO A 170 1.31 -12.02 -23.54
C PRO A 170 -0.17 -12.26 -23.26
N LYS A 171 -0.54 -13.36 -22.58
CA LYS A 171 -1.95 -13.60 -22.21
C LYS A 171 -2.48 -12.57 -21.22
N PHE A 172 -1.67 -12.13 -20.28
CA PHE A 172 -2.01 -11.05 -19.32
C PHE A 172 -1.74 -9.68 -19.96
N GLY A 173 -0.69 -9.56 -20.75
CA GLY A 173 -0.29 -8.33 -21.42
C GLY A 173 -1.33 -7.74 -22.38
N THR A 174 -2.18 -8.59 -22.99
CA THR A 174 -3.30 -8.11 -23.85
C THR A 174 -4.31 -7.25 -23.10
N GLN A 175 -4.39 -7.38 -21.79
CA GLN A 175 -5.29 -6.62 -20.92
C GLN A 175 -4.55 -5.67 -19.97
N ALA A 176 -3.22 -5.56 -20.08
CA ALA A 176 -2.43 -4.67 -19.24
C ALA A 176 -2.79 -3.22 -19.50
N VAL A 177 -2.83 -2.41 -18.43
CA VAL A 177 -3.26 -1.02 -18.45
C VAL A 177 -2.12 -0.11 -18.02
N TYR A 178 -1.78 0.85 -18.86
CA TYR A 178 -0.92 1.95 -18.46
C TYR A 178 -1.76 3.04 -17.81
N LEU A 179 -1.38 3.46 -16.61
CA LEU A 179 -2.01 4.55 -15.88
C LEU A 179 -1.29 5.87 -16.19
N ASP A 180 -2.04 6.87 -16.60
CA ASP A 180 -1.53 8.20 -16.88
C ASP A 180 -2.14 9.22 -15.91
N GLY A 181 -1.30 9.84 -15.06
CA GLY A 181 -1.72 10.84 -14.08
C GLY A 181 -1.63 12.29 -14.58
N ARG A 182 -1.39 12.51 -15.88
CA ARG A 182 -1.35 13.85 -16.47
C ARG A 182 -2.77 14.33 -16.75
N TYR A 183 -3.13 15.53 -16.27
CA TYR A 183 -4.36 16.25 -16.57
C TYR A 183 -4.05 17.66 -16.99
#